data_149d195d210e85597c85ce3a5a1fc1e9
#
_entry.id   149d195d210e85597c85ce3a5a1fc1e9
#
_cell.length_a   1.000
_cell.length_b   1.000
_cell.length_c   1.000
_cell.angle_alpha   90.00
_cell.angle_beta   90.00
_cell.angle_gamma   90.00
#
_symmetry.space_group_name_H-M   'P 1'
#
loop_
_entity.id
_entity.type
_entity.pdbx_description
1 polymer ?
#
loop_
_entity_poly.entity_id
_entity_poly.type
_entity_poly.pdbx_seq_one_letter_code
_entity_poly.pdbx_strand_id
1 'polypeptide(L)'
;SSNDRVGTVSTDRIDLWRSDMVRTVEYGDVEAKQEPDKQPHEDCTISSALTRTENLALTESCPDKPGTTWLRFQDTTPDDSREPDIAADVDIATDGARLVAVGQKAAAVYRPGPNPTIESYNNKGEKLDSTSAEPSPDIDAGASPFAPATADLPHHMTWFDGSRLYLFKPSDLAVDHVVEDAIGTPIAVDEHMLVPTQEGIAVMDWSTGKALRTIPVDRGSYHGPVYLTLAGDTIVETRGDQVVGLSAD
;
A
#
# COMPACT_ATOMS: atom_id res chain seq x y z
N SER A 1 2.58 -7.33 2.17
CA SER A 1 3.50 -8.44 1.91
C SER A 1 4.19 -8.26 0.57
N SER A 2 5.36 -8.81 0.41
CA SER A 2 6.06 -8.95 -0.86
C SER A 2 6.27 -10.43 -1.16
N ASN A 3 6.79 -10.78 -2.35
CA ASN A 3 6.94 -12.17 -2.76
C ASN A 3 7.78 -13.04 -1.81
N ASP A 4 8.64 -12.42 -0.99
CA ASP A 4 9.57 -13.09 -0.09
C ASP A 4 9.45 -12.66 1.37
N ARG A 5 8.46 -11.81 1.68
CA ARG A 5 8.21 -11.28 3.04
C ARG A 5 6.73 -11.35 3.38
N VAL A 6 6.43 -11.65 4.63
CA VAL A 6 5.12 -11.51 5.24
C VAL A 6 5.26 -10.82 6.59
N GLY A 7 4.35 -9.94 6.92
CA GLY A 7 4.37 -9.22 8.18
C GLY A 7 3.02 -9.05 8.81
N THR A 8 3.02 -8.79 10.10
CA THR A 8 1.86 -8.31 10.86
C THR A 8 2.09 -6.87 11.30
N VAL A 9 1.02 -6.11 11.33
CA VAL A 9 1.02 -4.71 11.76
C VAL A 9 -0.11 -4.51 12.74
N SER A 10 0.22 -3.97 13.92
CA SER A 10 -0.73 -3.43 14.89
C SER A 10 -0.44 -1.94 15.10
N THR A 11 -1.15 -1.28 15.99
CA THR A 11 -0.93 0.13 16.32
C THR A 11 0.34 0.38 17.13
N ASP A 12 0.91 -0.64 17.70
CA ASP A 12 2.05 -0.62 18.62
C ASP A 12 3.23 -1.47 18.16
N ARG A 13 3.03 -2.38 17.16
CA ARG A 13 4.05 -3.34 16.76
C ARG A 13 4.00 -3.74 15.30
N ILE A 14 5.18 -3.96 14.71
CA ILE A 14 5.38 -4.61 13.42
C ILE A 14 6.31 -5.81 13.60
N ASP A 15 5.92 -6.96 13.06
CA ASP A 15 6.79 -8.12 12.88
C ASP A 15 6.89 -8.48 11.40
N LEU A 16 8.09 -8.78 10.92
CA LEU A 16 8.35 -9.18 9.54
C LEU A 16 9.10 -10.51 9.48
N TRP A 17 8.67 -11.41 8.62
CA TRP A 17 9.29 -12.71 8.39
C TRP A 17 9.69 -12.90 6.93
N ARG A 18 10.78 -13.63 6.71
CA ARG A 18 11.13 -14.17 5.41
C ARG A 18 10.23 -15.35 5.04
N SER A 19 10.32 -15.80 3.79
CA SER A 19 9.58 -16.98 3.29
C SER A 19 9.91 -18.28 4.02
N ASP A 20 11.09 -18.38 4.66
CA ASP A 20 11.49 -19.50 5.51
C ASP A 20 11.03 -19.37 6.97
N MET A 21 10.14 -18.42 7.25
CA MET A 21 9.57 -18.12 8.57
C MET A 21 10.57 -17.62 9.61
N VAL A 22 11.74 -17.19 9.18
CA VAL A 22 12.67 -16.48 10.05
C VAL A 22 12.22 -15.04 10.22
N ARG A 23 11.99 -14.61 11.47
CA ARG A 23 11.65 -13.23 11.77
C ARG A 23 12.89 -12.35 11.60
N THR A 24 12.77 -11.31 10.79
CA THR A 24 13.86 -10.41 10.43
C THR A 24 13.72 -9.02 11.04
N VAL A 25 12.51 -8.56 11.29
CA VAL A 25 12.25 -7.25 11.92
C VAL A 25 11.27 -7.41 13.08
N GLU A 26 11.56 -6.76 14.19
CA GLU A 26 10.66 -6.45 15.30
C GLU A 26 10.74 -4.94 15.52
N TYR A 27 9.62 -4.25 15.48
CA TYR A 27 9.55 -2.79 15.64
C TYR A 27 8.41 -2.39 16.57
N GLY A 28 8.65 -1.38 17.45
CA GLY A 28 7.67 -0.85 18.39
C GLY A 28 7.69 -1.55 19.74
N ASP A 29 6.53 -1.82 20.35
CA ASP A 29 6.41 -2.47 21.66
C ASP A 29 6.67 -3.98 21.55
N VAL A 30 7.89 -4.39 21.83
CA VAL A 30 8.36 -5.77 21.73
C VAL A 30 8.51 -6.35 23.14
N GLU A 31 7.72 -7.39 23.47
CA GLU A 31 7.65 -8.00 24.78
C GLU A 31 9.00 -8.57 25.29
N ALA A 32 9.81 -9.13 24.38
CA ALA A 32 11.08 -9.77 24.71
C ALA A 32 12.19 -9.19 23.84
N LYS A 33 12.63 -7.99 24.18
CA LYS A 33 13.73 -7.31 23.49
C LYS A 33 15.01 -8.13 23.61
N GLN A 34 15.69 -8.32 22.50
CA GLN A 34 16.99 -8.98 22.49
C GLN A 34 18.05 -8.14 23.21
N GLU A 35 17.99 -6.83 23.00
CA GLU A 35 18.79 -5.84 23.71
C GLU A 35 17.90 -4.70 24.20
N PRO A 36 18.13 -4.19 25.43
CA PRO A 36 17.43 -3.02 25.92
C PRO A 36 17.82 -1.79 25.07
N ASP A 37 16.89 -0.86 24.95
CA ASP A 37 17.08 0.45 24.31
C ASP A 37 17.32 0.44 22.78
N LYS A 38 17.02 -0.68 22.10
CA LYS A 38 17.17 -0.81 20.63
C LYS A 38 15.87 -0.60 19.85
N GLN A 39 14.79 -0.24 20.54
CA GLN A 39 13.53 0.15 19.91
C GLN A 39 13.38 1.69 20.01
N PRO A 40 13.65 2.43 18.94
CA PRO A 40 13.81 3.90 19.03
C PRO A 40 12.48 4.65 19.21
N HIS A 41 11.33 4.03 18.92
CA HIS A 41 10.02 4.71 18.84
C HIS A 41 8.88 3.91 19.49
N GLU A 42 9.13 3.29 20.65
CA GLU A 42 8.15 2.44 21.35
C GLU A 42 6.85 3.15 21.74
N ASP A 43 6.94 4.44 22.06
CA ASP A 43 5.78 5.26 22.47
C ASP A 43 4.94 5.80 21.29
N CYS A 44 5.35 5.49 20.05
CA CYS A 44 4.65 5.95 18.87
C CYS A 44 3.51 5.03 18.49
N THR A 45 2.48 5.59 17.86
CA THR A 45 1.34 4.81 17.34
C THR A 45 1.47 4.62 15.85
N ILE A 46 1.64 3.36 15.43
CA ILE A 46 1.77 2.98 14.03
C ILE A 46 0.42 3.13 13.33
N SER A 47 0.41 3.82 12.21
CA SER A 47 -0.80 4.11 11.46
C SER A 47 -0.93 3.32 10.15
N SER A 48 0.19 2.95 9.53
CA SER A 48 0.23 2.05 8.35
C SER A 48 1.64 1.53 8.12
N ALA A 49 1.78 0.37 7.47
CA ALA A 49 3.07 -0.16 7.05
C ALA A 49 2.94 -1.00 5.77
N LEU A 50 3.93 -0.91 4.91
CA LEU A 50 4.08 -1.70 3.69
C LEU A 50 5.53 -2.15 3.53
N THR A 51 5.72 -3.30 2.88
CA THR A 51 7.05 -3.83 2.60
C THR A 51 7.20 -4.24 1.14
N ARG A 52 8.39 -4.02 0.57
CA ARG A 52 8.77 -4.52 -0.75
C ARG A 52 10.28 -4.79 -0.81
N THR A 53 10.64 -6.05 -1.10
CA THR A 53 12.03 -6.51 -1.19
C THR A 53 12.85 -6.15 0.07
N GLU A 54 13.72 -5.16 -0.01
CA GLU A 54 14.59 -4.70 1.08
C GLU A 54 14.06 -3.47 1.82
N ASN A 55 12.90 -2.95 1.42
CA ASN A 55 12.33 -1.73 1.97
C ASN A 55 11.07 -2.02 2.80
N LEU A 56 11.10 -1.68 4.07
CA LEU A 56 9.95 -1.56 4.95
C LEU A 56 9.70 -0.08 5.21
N ALA A 57 8.54 0.41 4.81
CA ALA A 57 8.09 1.75 5.13
C ALA A 57 6.90 1.71 6.08
N LEU A 58 6.85 2.63 7.03
CA LEU A 58 5.73 2.79 7.94
C LEU A 58 5.42 4.26 8.20
N THR A 59 4.19 4.54 8.58
CA THR A 59 3.78 5.83 9.13
C THR A 59 3.33 5.68 10.57
N GLU A 60 3.68 6.66 11.40
CA GLU A 60 3.32 6.67 12.81
C GLU A 60 3.19 8.10 13.36
N SER A 61 2.49 8.22 14.49
CA SER A 61 2.36 9.45 15.25
C SER A 61 3.02 9.29 16.60
N CYS A 62 3.85 10.25 17.01
CA CYS A 62 4.62 10.18 18.25
C CYS A 62 4.21 11.29 19.22
N PRO A 63 4.17 11.01 20.54
CA PRO A 63 3.72 11.97 21.54
C PRO A 63 4.65 13.20 21.70
N ASP A 64 5.91 13.06 21.35
CA ASP A 64 6.91 14.13 21.39
C ASP A 64 6.67 15.22 20.33
N LYS A 65 5.94 14.90 19.25
CA LYS A 65 5.58 15.85 18.18
C LYS A 65 4.14 15.66 17.72
N PRO A 66 3.16 16.10 18.51
CA PRO A 66 1.76 15.95 18.17
C PRO A 66 1.37 16.78 16.93
N GLY A 67 0.40 16.27 16.16
CA GLY A 67 -0.09 16.93 14.95
C GLY A 67 0.77 16.69 13.71
N THR A 68 1.72 15.74 13.79
CA THR A 68 2.55 15.31 12.66
C THR A 68 2.52 13.80 12.51
N THR A 69 2.72 13.32 11.29
CA THR A 69 2.98 11.90 10.98
C THR A 69 4.44 11.76 10.57
N TRP A 70 5.11 10.78 11.12
CA TRP A 70 6.43 10.37 10.70
C TRP A 70 6.32 9.29 9.62
N LEU A 71 7.02 9.43 8.50
CA LEU A 71 7.29 8.36 7.56
C LEU A 71 8.70 7.84 7.83
N ARG A 72 8.80 6.54 8.14
CA ARG A 72 10.09 5.90 8.41
C ARG A 72 10.41 4.82 7.39
N PHE A 73 11.65 4.78 6.99
CA PHE A 73 12.20 3.75 6.11
C PHE A 73 13.14 2.87 6.88
N GLN A 74 12.99 1.56 6.73
CA GLN A 74 13.81 0.55 7.40
C GLN A 74 14.23 -0.53 6.41
N ASP A 75 15.37 -1.18 6.71
CA ASP A 75 15.75 -2.40 6.03
C ASP A 75 14.87 -3.58 6.50
N THR A 76 14.50 -4.46 5.57
CA THR A 76 13.75 -5.69 5.88
C THR A 76 14.64 -6.81 6.43
N THR A 77 15.96 -6.64 6.37
CA THR A 77 16.96 -7.57 6.89
C THR A 77 18.09 -6.79 7.55
N PRO A 78 17.87 -6.27 8.78
CA PRO A 78 18.87 -5.53 9.51
C PRO A 78 20.16 -6.34 9.70
N ASP A 79 21.31 -5.64 9.74
CA ASP A 79 22.61 -6.25 9.96
C ASP A 79 22.72 -6.88 11.37
N ASP A 80 22.14 -6.21 12.36
CA ASP A 80 22.12 -6.65 13.76
C ASP A 80 20.75 -7.23 14.13
N SER A 81 20.58 -8.52 13.86
CA SER A 81 19.60 -9.41 14.52
C SER A 81 18.19 -8.93 14.65
N ARG A 82 17.32 -8.43 14.03
CA ARG A 82 15.92 -7.97 14.21
C ARG A 82 15.77 -6.56 14.77
N GLU A 83 16.84 -5.88 15.13
CA GLU A 83 16.79 -4.48 15.51
C GLU A 83 16.38 -3.61 14.31
N PRO A 84 15.56 -2.57 14.51
CA PRO A 84 15.20 -1.68 13.43
C PRO A 84 16.42 -0.95 12.85
N ASP A 85 16.71 -1.16 11.59
CA ASP A 85 17.72 -0.41 10.85
C ASP A 85 17.02 0.71 10.07
N ILE A 86 16.93 1.90 10.70
CA ILE A 86 16.19 3.05 10.18
C ILE A 86 17.10 3.82 9.23
N ALA A 87 16.76 3.76 7.95
CA ALA A 87 17.48 4.45 6.89
C ALA A 87 17.13 5.96 6.82
N ALA A 88 15.87 6.33 7.10
CA ALA A 88 15.43 7.72 7.12
C ALA A 88 14.14 7.91 7.93
N ASP A 89 14.04 9.11 8.53
CA ASP A 89 12.86 9.64 9.22
C ASP A 89 12.39 10.92 8.51
N VAL A 90 11.15 10.93 8.06
CA VAL A 90 10.57 12.07 7.34
C VAL A 90 9.39 12.63 8.13
N ASP A 91 9.47 13.90 8.47
CA ASP A 91 8.36 14.65 9.05
C ASP A 91 7.38 15.07 7.96
N ILE A 92 6.19 14.50 7.94
CA ILE A 92 5.14 14.82 6.96
C ILE A 92 4.43 16.16 7.30
N ALA A 93 4.63 16.71 8.49
CA ALA A 93 4.00 17.96 8.96
C ALA A 93 2.46 17.98 8.80
N THR A 94 1.82 16.82 8.89
CA THR A 94 0.36 16.63 8.78
C THR A 94 -0.03 15.45 9.63
N ASP A 95 -1.04 15.59 10.46
CA ASP A 95 -1.61 14.47 11.19
C ASP A 95 -2.44 13.57 10.26
N GLY A 96 -2.45 12.28 10.55
CA GLY A 96 -3.30 11.32 9.85
C GLY A 96 -2.82 10.93 8.44
N ALA A 97 -1.58 11.26 8.04
CA ALA A 97 -1.03 10.75 6.79
C ALA A 97 -0.92 9.22 6.82
N ARG A 98 -1.15 8.57 5.68
CA ARG A 98 -1.16 7.10 5.53
C ARG A 98 -0.29 6.68 4.37
N LEU A 99 0.44 5.59 4.56
CA LEU A 99 1.21 4.95 3.51
C LEU A 99 0.26 4.28 2.51
N VAL A 100 0.43 4.56 1.23
CA VAL A 100 -0.46 4.06 0.16
C VAL A 100 0.26 3.24 -0.91
N ALA A 101 1.58 3.41 -1.04
CA ALA A 101 2.40 2.58 -1.91
C ALA A 101 3.83 2.45 -1.39
N VAL A 102 4.50 1.35 -1.72
CA VAL A 102 5.90 1.11 -1.43
C VAL A 102 6.62 0.56 -2.66
N GLY A 103 7.77 1.13 -2.98
CA GLY A 103 8.71 0.66 -3.99
C GLY A 103 9.97 0.07 -3.35
N GLN A 104 10.93 -0.34 -4.19
CA GLN A 104 12.21 -0.87 -3.69
C GLN A 104 13.01 0.16 -2.87
N LYS A 105 12.92 1.44 -3.23
CA LYS A 105 13.66 2.54 -2.58
C LYS A 105 12.81 3.80 -2.41
N ALA A 106 11.51 3.67 -2.43
CA ALA A 106 10.58 4.78 -2.29
C ALA A 106 9.31 4.36 -1.55
N ALA A 107 8.58 5.34 -1.03
CA ALA A 107 7.24 5.17 -0.47
C ALA A 107 6.37 6.36 -0.87
N ALA A 108 5.08 6.12 -1.07
CA ALA A 108 4.11 7.17 -1.28
C ALA A 108 3.14 7.24 -0.10
N VAL A 109 2.87 8.46 0.36
CA VAL A 109 1.94 8.75 1.44
C VAL A 109 0.82 9.65 0.94
N TYR A 110 -0.40 9.34 1.34
CA TYR A 110 -1.53 10.24 1.22
C TYR A 110 -1.58 11.16 2.42
N ARG A 111 -1.63 12.47 2.18
CA ARG A 111 -1.79 13.51 3.19
C ARG A 111 -3.23 14.00 3.17
N PRO A 112 -4.00 13.73 4.24
CA PRO A 112 -5.37 14.23 4.34
C PRO A 112 -5.41 15.73 4.60
N GLY A 113 -6.58 16.34 4.43
CA GLY A 113 -6.81 17.75 4.73
C GLY A 113 -7.73 18.40 3.68
N PRO A 114 -7.88 19.75 3.75
CA PRO A 114 -8.77 20.46 2.81
C PRO A 114 -8.27 20.46 1.36
N ASN A 115 -6.98 20.21 1.15
CA ASN A 115 -6.36 20.00 -0.17
C ASN A 115 -5.46 18.78 -0.07
N PRO A 116 -6.02 17.58 -0.21
CA PRO A 116 -5.24 16.35 -0.07
C PRO A 116 -4.16 16.24 -1.14
N THR A 117 -3.06 15.57 -0.80
CA THR A 117 -1.97 15.29 -1.74
C THR A 117 -1.46 13.88 -1.56
N ILE A 118 -0.93 13.31 -2.63
CA ILE A 118 -0.07 12.12 -2.59
C ILE A 118 1.36 12.60 -2.79
N GLU A 119 2.22 12.29 -1.85
CA GLU A 119 3.64 12.66 -1.88
C GLU A 119 4.50 11.40 -1.86
N SER A 120 5.52 11.35 -2.71
CA SER A 120 6.49 10.26 -2.70
C SER A 120 7.85 10.72 -2.18
N TYR A 121 8.54 9.78 -1.52
CA TYR A 121 9.84 10.00 -0.89
C TYR A 121 10.76 8.81 -1.19
N ASN A 122 12.06 9.06 -1.35
CA ASN A 122 13.03 7.98 -1.41
C ASN A 122 13.43 7.51 0.01
N ASN A 123 14.13 6.39 0.09
CA ASN A 123 14.62 5.84 1.36
C ASN A 123 15.76 6.63 2.03
N LYS A 124 16.11 7.81 1.50
CA LYS A 124 16.98 8.80 2.14
C LYS A 124 16.19 9.96 2.74
N GLY A 125 14.85 9.93 2.64
CA GLY A 125 13.96 10.98 3.13
C GLY A 125 13.78 12.16 2.19
N GLU A 126 14.27 12.10 0.96
CA GLU A 126 14.10 13.17 -0.02
C GLU A 126 12.76 13.05 -0.74
N LYS A 127 12.00 14.14 -0.81
CA LYS A 127 10.74 14.20 -1.57
C LYS A 127 11.03 14.08 -3.06
N LEU A 128 10.35 13.16 -3.74
CA LEU A 128 10.49 12.90 -5.16
C LEU A 128 9.39 13.57 -5.97
N ASP A 129 8.13 13.47 -5.51
CA ASP A 129 6.97 14.03 -6.19
C ASP A 129 5.88 14.49 -5.21
N SER A 130 4.97 15.33 -5.69
CA SER A 130 3.78 15.76 -4.97
C SER A 130 2.65 16.04 -5.96
N THR A 131 1.58 15.26 -5.89
CA THR A 131 0.41 15.38 -6.76
C THR A 131 -0.83 15.68 -5.93
N SER A 132 -1.69 16.58 -6.39
CA SER A 132 -3.01 16.82 -5.77
C SER A 132 -3.86 15.56 -5.84
N ALA A 133 -4.58 15.27 -4.78
CA ALA A 133 -5.50 14.15 -4.69
C ALA A 133 -6.90 14.62 -4.26
N GLU A 134 -7.87 13.75 -4.46
CA GLU A 134 -9.21 13.95 -3.91
C GLU A 134 -9.32 13.29 -2.51
N PRO A 135 -10.32 13.63 -1.70
CA PRO A 135 -10.59 12.93 -0.44
C PRO A 135 -10.74 11.41 -0.65
N SER A 136 -10.11 10.62 0.21
CA SER A 136 -10.12 9.16 0.14
C SER A 136 -11.17 8.58 1.09
N PRO A 137 -12.22 7.90 0.59
CA PRO A 137 -13.22 7.28 1.44
C PRO A 137 -12.64 6.25 2.41
N ASP A 138 -11.66 5.45 1.97
CA ASP A 138 -11.03 4.42 2.81
C ASP A 138 -10.22 5.02 3.97
N ILE A 139 -9.50 6.12 3.72
CA ILE A 139 -8.74 6.80 4.78
C ILE A 139 -9.68 7.55 5.72
N ASP A 140 -10.72 8.19 5.19
CA ASP A 140 -11.74 8.88 5.96
C ASP A 140 -12.55 7.93 6.86
N ALA A 141 -12.65 6.64 6.49
CA ALA A 141 -13.25 5.60 7.33
C ALA A 141 -12.46 5.33 8.62
N GLY A 142 -11.19 5.77 8.70
CA GLY A 142 -10.43 5.85 9.95
C GLY A 142 -9.91 4.53 10.49
N ALA A 143 -9.74 3.49 9.66
CA ALA A 143 -9.12 2.24 10.11
C ALA A 143 -7.70 2.48 10.65
N SER A 144 -7.35 1.82 11.76
CA SER A 144 -6.02 1.87 12.36
C SER A 144 -5.59 0.50 12.90
N PRO A 145 -4.44 -0.04 12.49
CA PRO A 145 -3.62 0.48 11.41
C PRO A 145 -4.34 0.42 10.06
N PHE A 146 -4.04 1.35 9.16
CA PHE A 146 -4.61 1.39 7.82
C PHE A 146 -3.89 0.38 6.92
N ALA A 147 -4.66 -0.47 6.25
CA ALA A 147 -4.17 -1.44 5.27
C ALA A 147 -4.65 -1.01 3.87
N PRO A 148 -3.79 -0.35 3.07
CA PRO A 148 -4.21 0.12 1.76
C PRO A 148 -4.52 -1.03 0.80
N ALA A 149 -5.58 -0.89 0.04
CA ALA A 149 -5.94 -1.83 -1.03
C ALA A 149 -5.01 -1.63 -2.24
N THR A 150 -3.87 -2.34 -2.24
CA THR A 150 -2.81 -2.20 -3.24
C THR A 150 -2.66 -3.46 -4.10
N ALA A 151 -2.17 -3.28 -5.34
CA ALA A 151 -1.66 -4.35 -6.17
C ALA A 151 -0.29 -3.95 -6.76
N ASP A 152 0.66 -4.88 -6.70
CA ASP A 152 1.98 -4.74 -7.31
C ASP A 152 1.94 -5.40 -8.69
N LEU A 153 1.93 -4.58 -9.73
CA LEU A 153 1.83 -4.99 -11.12
C LEU A 153 3.16 -4.78 -11.85
N PRO A 154 3.40 -5.42 -13.00
CA PRO A 154 4.69 -5.35 -13.70
C PRO A 154 5.18 -3.93 -14.03
N HIS A 155 4.24 -3.02 -14.31
CA HIS A 155 4.58 -1.65 -14.74
C HIS A 155 4.18 -0.58 -13.73
N HIS A 156 3.27 -0.88 -12.79
CA HIS A 156 2.79 0.08 -11.81
C HIS A 156 2.53 -0.60 -10.46
N MET A 157 2.82 0.08 -9.37
CA MET A 157 2.16 -0.14 -8.09
C MET A 157 0.81 0.56 -8.15
N THR A 158 -0.24 0.01 -7.53
CA THR A 158 -1.56 0.62 -7.52
C THR A 158 -2.13 0.75 -6.13
N TRP A 159 -3.01 1.71 -5.93
CA TRP A 159 -3.80 1.89 -4.72
C TRP A 159 -5.24 2.27 -5.07
N PHE A 160 -6.20 1.48 -4.59
CA PHE A 160 -7.61 1.82 -4.63
C PHE A 160 -8.00 2.55 -3.35
N ASP A 161 -8.49 3.79 -3.47
CA ASP A 161 -8.78 4.69 -2.34
C ASP A 161 -10.21 4.57 -1.79
N GLY A 162 -10.96 3.55 -2.25
CA GLY A 162 -12.38 3.36 -1.97
C GLY A 162 -13.32 3.97 -3.01
N SER A 163 -12.79 4.74 -3.98
CA SER A 163 -13.55 5.41 -5.03
C SER A 163 -12.87 5.37 -6.39
N ARG A 164 -11.54 5.41 -6.42
CA ARG A 164 -10.73 5.44 -7.65
C ARG A 164 -9.42 4.69 -7.46
N LEU A 165 -8.78 4.34 -8.57
CA LEU A 165 -7.52 3.62 -8.59
C LEU A 165 -6.40 4.55 -9.04
N TYR A 166 -5.39 4.75 -8.18
CA TYR A 166 -4.15 5.44 -8.51
C TYR A 166 -3.11 4.44 -9.00
N LEU A 167 -2.41 4.78 -10.08
CA LEU A 167 -1.29 4.05 -10.64
C LEU A 167 -0.02 4.84 -10.40
N PHE A 168 0.98 4.21 -9.80
CA PHE A 168 2.25 4.82 -9.45
C PHE A 168 3.37 4.32 -10.35
N LYS A 169 4.24 5.20 -10.80
CA LYS A 169 5.47 4.83 -11.53
C LYS A 169 6.39 4.02 -10.63
N PRO A 170 6.97 2.92 -11.09
CA PRO A 170 7.83 2.08 -10.26
C PRO A 170 9.15 2.75 -9.85
N SER A 171 9.59 3.79 -10.57
CA SER A 171 10.86 4.47 -10.32
C SER A 171 10.87 5.35 -9.08
N ASP A 172 9.80 6.11 -8.87
CA ASP A 172 9.72 7.20 -7.90
C ASP A 172 8.38 7.28 -7.16
N LEU A 173 7.43 6.41 -7.51
CA LEU A 173 6.06 6.40 -7.00
C LEU A 173 5.30 7.73 -7.21
N ALA A 174 5.68 8.51 -8.22
CA ALA A 174 4.84 9.58 -8.71
C ALA A 174 3.53 9.00 -9.29
N VAL A 175 2.43 9.70 -9.10
CA VAL A 175 1.14 9.32 -9.73
C VAL A 175 1.28 9.45 -11.25
N ASP A 176 1.03 8.36 -11.96
CA ASP A 176 1.08 8.33 -13.42
C ASP A 176 -0.31 8.48 -14.04
N HIS A 177 -1.26 7.68 -13.58
CA HIS A 177 -2.64 7.69 -14.02
C HIS A 177 -3.61 7.53 -12.85
N VAL A 178 -4.85 8.00 -13.04
CA VAL A 178 -5.98 7.75 -12.14
C VAL A 178 -7.13 7.17 -12.95
N VAL A 179 -7.71 6.07 -12.47
CA VAL A 179 -8.90 5.44 -13.08
C VAL A 179 -10.09 5.74 -12.18
N GLU A 180 -10.93 6.67 -12.61
CA GLU A 180 -12.02 7.26 -11.82
C GLU A 180 -13.21 6.31 -11.61
N ASP A 181 -13.44 5.36 -12.52
CA ASP A 181 -14.54 4.41 -12.48
C ASP A 181 -14.15 3.03 -11.90
N ALA A 182 -12.96 2.92 -11.35
CA ALA A 182 -12.52 1.70 -10.68
C ALA A 182 -13.34 1.44 -9.40
N ILE A 183 -13.60 0.17 -9.13
CA ILE A 183 -14.31 -0.27 -7.92
C ILE A 183 -13.46 -1.21 -7.06
N GLY A 184 -12.16 -1.27 -7.28
CA GLY A 184 -11.25 -2.13 -6.49
C GLY A 184 -9.88 -2.28 -7.13
N THR A 185 -9.16 -3.35 -6.73
CA THR A 185 -7.78 -3.57 -7.16
C THR A 185 -7.69 -4.37 -8.45
N PRO A 186 -6.77 -4.00 -9.35
CA PRO A 186 -6.55 -4.64 -10.64
C PRO A 186 -5.64 -5.87 -10.55
N ILE A 187 -5.56 -6.58 -11.69
CA ILE A 187 -4.51 -7.59 -11.98
C ILE A 187 -3.84 -7.29 -13.30
N ALA A 188 -2.70 -7.90 -13.53
CA ALA A 188 -2.04 -7.98 -14.83
C ALA A 188 -2.31 -9.32 -15.48
N VAL A 189 -2.72 -9.30 -16.75
CA VAL A 189 -2.87 -10.51 -17.59
C VAL A 189 -2.25 -10.21 -18.94
N ASP A 190 -1.30 -11.02 -19.35
CA ASP A 190 -0.49 -10.78 -20.55
C ASP A 190 0.13 -9.38 -20.55
N GLU A 191 -0.16 -8.59 -21.59
CA GLU A 191 0.36 -7.22 -21.75
C GLU A 191 -0.66 -6.16 -21.32
N HIS A 192 -1.69 -6.52 -20.55
CA HIS A 192 -2.78 -5.62 -20.18
C HIS A 192 -3.02 -5.58 -18.67
N MET A 193 -3.54 -4.45 -18.21
CA MET A 193 -4.10 -4.31 -16.88
C MET A 193 -5.60 -4.53 -16.94
N LEU A 194 -6.13 -5.36 -16.05
CA LEU A 194 -7.55 -5.60 -15.87
C LEU A 194 -8.04 -4.89 -14.62
N VAL A 195 -8.92 -3.92 -14.80
CA VAL A 195 -9.45 -3.08 -13.70
C VAL A 195 -10.93 -3.38 -13.50
N PRO A 196 -11.39 -3.71 -12.29
CA PRO A 196 -12.81 -3.90 -12.02
C PRO A 196 -13.54 -2.55 -12.05
N THR A 197 -14.62 -2.46 -12.81
CA THR A 197 -15.51 -1.32 -12.92
C THR A 197 -16.96 -1.75 -12.68
N GLN A 198 -17.89 -0.81 -12.56
CA GLN A 198 -19.31 -1.14 -12.38
C GLN A 198 -19.87 -1.94 -13.57
N GLU A 199 -19.40 -1.70 -14.78
CA GLU A 199 -19.87 -2.38 -16.00
C GLU A 199 -19.25 -3.75 -16.23
N GLY A 200 -18.18 -4.09 -15.50
CA GLY A 200 -17.43 -5.34 -15.65
C GLY A 200 -15.95 -5.17 -15.37
N ILE A 201 -15.09 -5.67 -16.26
CA ILE A 201 -13.64 -5.56 -16.16
C ILE A 201 -13.14 -4.77 -17.37
N ALA A 202 -12.57 -3.60 -17.13
CA ALA A 202 -11.90 -2.81 -18.15
C ALA A 202 -10.53 -3.40 -18.47
N VAL A 203 -10.27 -3.72 -19.73
CA VAL A 203 -8.93 -4.08 -20.23
C VAL A 203 -8.24 -2.80 -20.62
N MET A 204 -7.15 -2.47 -19.94
CA MET A 204 -6.49 -1.17 -20.07
C MET A 204 -5.08 -1.30 -20.64
N ASP A 205 -4.70 -0.32 -21.42
CA ASP A 205 -3.32 -0.12 -21.88
C ASP A 205 -2.49 0.56 -20.80
N TRP A 206 -1.34 -0.01 -20.47
CA TRP A 206 -0.44 0.45 -19.42
C TRP A 206 0.10 1.87 -19.63
N SER A 207 0.40 2.19 -20.89
CA SER A 207 1.13 3.42 -21.23
C SER A 207 0.23 4.64 -21.28
N THR A 208 -1.04 4.43 -21.58
CA THR A 208 -2.00 5.52 -21.76
C THR A 208 -3.03 5.62 -20.64
N GLY A 209 -3.14 4.57 -19.80
CA GLY A 209 -4.18 4.46 -18.78
C GLY A 209 -5.60 4.39 -19.34
N LYS A 210 -5.76 4.09 -20.64
CA LYS A 210 -7.07 4.08 -21.32
C LYS A 210 -7.62 2.67 -21.47
N ALA A 211 -8.94 2.56 -21.29
CA ALA A 211 -9.65 1.31 -21.58
C ALA A 211 -9.65 1.03 -23.09
N LEU A 212 -9.25 -0.17 -23.45
CA LEU A 212 -9.28 -0.72 -24.81
C LEU A 212 -10.64 -1.38 -25.10
N ARG A 213 -11.17 -2.07 -24.11
CA ARG A 213 -12.48 -2.74 -24.11
C ARG A 213 -12.92 -3.05 -22.70
N THR A 214 -14.21 -3.35 -22.54
CA THR A 214 -14.76 -3.87 -21.28
C THR A 214 -15.24 -5.32 -21.47
N ILE A 215 -14.91 -6.18 -20.53
CA ILE A 215 -15.46 -7.53 -20.41
C ILE A 215 -16.66 -7.40 -19.47
N PRO A 216 -17.90 -7.60 -19.93
CA PRO A 216 -19.07 -7.47 -19.09
C PRO A 216 -19.07 -8.56 -18.01
N VAL A 217 -19.37 -8.19 -16.77
CA VAL A 217 -19.50 -9.13 -15.65
C VAL A 217 -20.77 -8.83 -14.89
N ASP A 218 -21.66 -9.81 -14.82
CA ASP A 218 -22.87 -9.72 -13.99
C ASP A 218 -22.54 -9.98 -12.52
N ARG A 219 -22.68 -8.96 -11.70
CA ARG A 219 -22.49 -9.05 -10.25
C ARG A 219 -23.80 -9.04 -9.46
N GLY A 220 -24.94 -9.11 -10.16
CA GLY A 220 -26.27 -9.06 -9.56
C GLY A 220 -26.48 -7.78 -8.76
N SER A 221 -26.86 -7.91 -7.48
CA SER A 221 -27.09 -6.79 -6.57
C SER A 221 -25.82 -6.33 -5.80
N TYR A 222 -24.64 -6.87 -6.12
CA TYR A 222 -23.42 -6.47 -5.44
C TYR A 222 -22.87 -5.14 -6.01
N HIS A 223 -22.66 -4.17 -5.12
CA HIS A 223 -22.16 -2.83 -5.45
C HIS A 223 -20.94 -2.41 -4.60
N GLY A 224 -20.38 -3.33 -3.82
CA GLY A 224 -19.20 -3.09 -3.01
C GLY A 224 -17.89 -3.17 -3.80
N PRO A 225 -16.74 -2.98 -3.12
CA PRO A 225 -15.42 -3.12 -3.72
C PRO A 225 -15.18 -4.54 -4.27
N VAL A 226 -14.47 -4.62 -5.40
CA VAL A 226 -14.09 -5.88 -6.06
C VAL A 226 -12.57 -5.99 -6.15
N TYR A 227 -12.01 -7.05 -5.60
CA TYR A 227 -10.56 -7.29 -5.66
C TYR A 227 -10.29 -8.44 -6.62
N LEU A 228 -9.51 -8.16 -7.67
CA LEU A 228 -9.16 -9.16 -8.67
C LEU A 228 -7.94 -9.95 -8.23
N THR A 229 -7.95 -11.25 -8.50
CA THR A 229 -6.80 -12.16 -8.38
C THR A 229 -6.80 -13.18 -9.51
N LEU A 230 -5.68 -13.90 -9.70
CA LEU A 230 -5.59 -15.02 -10.62
C LEU A 230 -5.47 -16.34 -9.84
N ALA A 231 -6.24 -17.34 -10.25
CA ALA A 231 -6.10 -18.72 -9.82
C ALA A 231 -5.82 -19.59 -11.06
N GLY A 232 -4.55 -19.84 -11.35
CA GLY A 232 -4.14 -20.34 -12.65
C GLY A 232 -4.52 -19.35 -13.75
N ASP A 233 -5.28 -19.80 -14.75
CA ASP A 233 -5.77 -18.97 -15.86
C ASP A 233 -7.16 -18.36 -15.59
N THR A 234 -7.71 -18.56 -14.40
CA THR A 234 -9.04 -18.08 -14.03
C THR A 234 -8.95 -16.75 -13.32
N ILE A 235 -9.67 -15.74 -13.81
CA ILE A 235 -9.86 -14.47 -13.09
C ILE A 235 -10.83 -14.73 -11.94
N VAL A 236 -10.45 -14.28 -10.75
CA VAL A 236 -11.23 -14.43 -9.54
C VAL A 236 -11.55 -13.06 -8.96
N GLU A 237 -12.81 -12.82 -8.67
CA GLU A 237 -13.28 -11.64 -7.93
C GLU A 237 -13.54 -11.98 -6.47
N THR A 238 -12.96 -11.21 -5.55
CA THR A 238 -13.40 -11.17 -4.16
C THR A 238 -14.39 -10.04 -3.99
N ARG A 239 -15.64 -10.39 -3.59
CA ARG A 239 -16.79 -9.50 -3.43
C ARG A 239 -17.29 -9.60 -1.98
N GLY A 240 -16.78 -8.77 -1.08
CA GLY A 240 -17.07 -8.90 0.36
C GLY A 240 -16.59 -10.24 0.90
N ASP A 241 -17.52 -11.07 1.35
CA ASP A 241 -17.29 -12.43 1.87
C ASP A 241 -17.35 -13.55 0.81
N GLN A 242 -17.56 -13.18 -0.47
CA GLN A 242 -17.67 -14.14 -1.57
C GLN A 242 -16.42 -14.13 -2.46
N VAL A 243 -16.05 -15.30 -2.96
CA VAL A 243 -15.01 -15.50 -3.96
C VAL A 243 -15.63 -16.14 -5.19
N VAL A 244 -15.54 -15.46 -6.34
CA VAL A 244 -16.24 -15.84 -7.58
C VAL A 244 -15.21 -16.01 -8.70
N GLY A 245 -15.08 -17.23 -9.25
CA GLY A 245 -14.31 -17.48 -10.47
C GLY A 245 -15.11 -17.04 -11.70
N LEU A 246 -14.48 -16.33 -12.63
CA LEU A 246 -15.08 -15.92 -13.89
C LEU A 246 -14.68 -16.93 -14.98
N SER A 247 -15.69 -17.54 -15.64
CA SER A 247 -15.46 -18.35 -16.82
C SER A 247 -15.45 -17.47 -18.07
N ALA A 248 -14.55 -17.75 -19.02
CA ALA A 248 -14.70 -17.25 -20.38
C ALA A 248 -15.74 -18.15 -21.10
N ASP A 249 -16.92 -17.61 -21.34
CA ASP A 249 -17.92 -18.24 -22.22
C ASP A 249 -17.59 -17.94 -23.71
#